data_cd5f054b639907abff5ef258bd5b1e15
#
_entry.id   cd5f054b639907abff5ef258bd5b1e15
#
_cell.length_a   1.000
_cell.length_b   1.000
_cell.length_c   1.000
_cell.angle_alpha   90.00
_cell.angle_beta   90.00
_cell.angle_gamma   90.00
#
_symmetry.space_group_name_H-M   'P 1'
#
loop_
_entity.id
_entity.type
_entity.pdbx_description
1 polymer ?
#
loop_
_entity_poly.entity_id
_entity_poly.type
_entity_poly.pdbx_seq_one_letter_code
_entity_poly.pdbx_strand_id
1 'polypeptide(L)'
;MGGVRRPPSSRRVLPAALAAVTVLVMTAAACTDDGGGIGLGTAGRADVTEVVDAPATVTARAVATLSSPADGTLASISVEPGATVTPGQILAVIDSPAAQERLAAAEEALRELDSGGASVSGVRDLSAAQGRTDSAAAAAFASAREAANKIADQATRDALLAQVAAAEAAYKEASASARALITSVQRGLASVGQAMNALTAAQRAQARAAYGLAKSTVDALTLRAPVTGVVQLGGPASAGGLPSLTDLLGAQAGALGAVPGAAGTTGGSSGSNGSGGPSGPGIDPAPAVGTRVSAGTTILTVVDLTEPGLLAEVDETDVLLVAAGVRASVELDAAPGARYEATVRSVDLLPSASAQGGVSYRARLALAAGKFGDGRAAPAPRPGMSAVAHLAVRSASGAVVVPAAAVFNADGRDSIWVVRGGRAERVAVTIGVSGADLVQVTDGVGEGEKVVVRGADKVRAGQKLDE
;
A
#
# COMPACT_ATOMS: atom_id res chain seq x y z
N MET A 1 0.76 -64.18 -39.56
CA MET A 1 1.25 -65.42 -38.96
C MET A 1 1.44 -65.12 -37.49
N GLY A 2 0.60 -65.45 -36.72
CA GLY A 2 0.31 -66.65 -35.94
C GLY A 2 0.80 -66.40 -34.54
N GLY A 3 0.16 -66.57 -33.44
CA GLY A 3 -1.01 -67.33 -33.04
C GLY A 3 -1.12 -67.21 -31.51
N VAL A 4 -2.27 -66.89 -31.08
CA VAL A 4 -3.12 -67.54 -30.06
C VAL A 4 -2.44 -68.53 -29.15
N ARG A 5 -2.56 -68.38 -27.83
CA ARG A 5 -2.99 -69.47 -26.90
C ARG A 5 -3.28 -68.88 -25.47
N ARG A 6 -4.54 -68.93 -25.06
CA ARG A 6 -5.05 -69.35 -23.73
C ARG A 6 -5.21 -70.88 -23.73
N PRO A 7 -5.54 -71.57 -22.63
CA PRO A 7 -5.70 -71.38 -21.17
C PRO A 7 -5.02 -72.53 -20.38
N PRO A 8 -5.43 -73.17 -19.25
CA PRO A 8 -6.77 -73.25 -18.65
C PRO A 8 -6.87 -73.14 -17.13
N SER A 9 -8.09 -73.08 -16.68
CA SER A 9 -8.66 -73.23 -15.35
C SER A 9 -8.23 -74.51 -14.59
N SER A 10 -8.09 -74.42 -13.26
CA SER A 10 -8.35 -75.58 -12.39
C SER A 10 -9.07 -75.13 -11.11
N ARG A 11 -10.26 -75.63 -11.00
CA ARG A 11 -11.06 -75.75 -9.77
C ARG A 11 -10.38 -76.70 -8.78
N ARG A 12 -10.48 -76.47 -7.50
CA ARG A 12 -10.70 -77.48 -6.41
C ARG A 12 -10.95 -76.61 -5.11
N VAL A 13 -12.19 -76.62 -4.65
CA VAL A 13 -12.87 -77.51 -3.70
C VAL A 13 -12.51 -77.21 -2.23
N LEU A 14 -13.58 -76.83 -1.47
CA LEU A 14 -13.70 -76.71 -0.02
C LEU A 14 -13.21 -77.98 0.75
N PRO A 15 -12.89 -77.78 2.08
CA PRO A 15 -13.93 -78.03 3.09
C PRO A 15 -13.83 -76.95 4.24
N ALA A 16 -14.94 -76.44 4.67
CA ALA A 16 -15.79 -76.73 5.82
C ALA A 16 -15.13 -76.74 7.20
N ALA A 17 -15.71 -75.89 8.04
CA ALA A 17 -15.90 -75.95 9.47
C ALA A 17 -14.70 -75.62 10.38
N LEU A 18 -14.80 -74.41 10.97
CA LEU A 18 -14.79 -74.35 12.43
C LEU A 18 -15.49 -73.01 12.90
N ALA A 19 -16.44 -73.24 13.75
CA ALA A 19 -17.26 -72.20 14.40
C ALA A 19 -16.41 -71.26 15.19
N ALA A 20 -16.49 -69.96 14.85
CA ALA A 20 -16.15 -68.86 15.74
C ALA A 20 -17.43 -68.11 16.01
N VAL A 21 -17.89 -68.17 17.21
CA VAL A 21 -18.97 -67.41 17.81
C VAL A 21 -18.58 -65.92 17.72
N THR A 22 -18.98 -65.29 16.67
CA THR A 22 -19.05 -63.83 16.60
C THR A 22 -20.39 -63.46 17.18
N VAL A 23 -20.36 -62.97 18.43
CA VAL A 23 -21.47 -62.28 19.04
C VAL A 23 -21.76 -61.06 18.12
N LEU A 24 -22.71 -61.28 17.23
CA LEU A 24 -23.41 -60.23 16.51
C LEU A 24 -24.26 -59.51 17.57
N VAL A 25 -23.65 -58.49 18.23
CA VAL A 25 -24.44 -57.46 18.88
C VAL A 25 -25.14 -56.73 17.73
N MET A 26 -26.26 -57.27 17.30
CA MET A 26 -27.31 -56.45 16.69
C MET A 26 -27.75 -55.45 17.75
N THR A 27 -27.12 -54.34 17.79
CA THR A 27 -27.81 -53.12 18.20
C THR A 27 -28.93 -52.95 17.18
N ALA A 28 -30.07 -53.53 17.51
CA ALA A 28 -31.33 -53.07 16.96
C ALA A 28 -31.32 -51.57 17.24
N ALA A 29 -30.99 -50.80 16.21
CA ALA A 29 -31.45 -49.42 16.11
C ALA A 29 -32.98 -49.57 16.02
N ALA A 30 -33.61 -49.68 17.17
CA ALA A 30 -34.98 -49.34 17.30
C ALA A 30 -35.06 -47.91 16.76
N CYS A 31 -35.59 -47.74 15.55
CA CYS A 31 -36.26 -46.54 15.17
C CYS A 31 -37.39 -46.34 16.18
N THR A 32 -37.07 -45.89 17.37
CA THR A 32 -38.07 -45.28 18.22
C THR A 32 -38.46 -44.03 17.46
N ASP A 33 -39.69 -44.08 17.00
CA ASP A 33 -40.52 -42.96 16.58
C ASP A 33 -40.17 -41.78 17.50
N ASP A 34 -39.52 -40.74 16.95
CA ASP A 34 -39.04 -39.58 17.70
C ASP A 34 -40.24 -38.67 17.98
N GLY A 35 -41.19 -39.24 18.66
CA GLY A 35 -42.33 -38.61 19.28
C GLY A 35 -41.83 -37.73 20.41
N GLY A 36 -41.31 -36.54 20.06
CA GLY A 36 -41.22 -35.36 20.89
C GLY A 36 -40.86 -35.53 22.36
N GLY A 37 -39.92 -36.42 22.71
CA GLY A 37 -39.46 -36.65 24.08
C GLY A 37 -38.62 -35.48 24.61
N ILE A 38 -38.74 -35.21 25.91
CA ILE A 38 -37.88 -34.25 26.60
C ILE A 38 -36.51 -34.89 26.73
N GLY A 39 -35.47 -34.23 26.19
CA GLY A 39 -34.07 -34.66 26.33
C GLY A 39 -33.38 -33.91 27.46
N LEU A 40 -32.67 -34.63 28.31
CA LEU A 40 -31.89 -34.05 29.40
C LEU A 40 -30.40 -34.02 29.05
N GLY A 41 -29.73 -32.98 29.47
CA GLY A 41 -28.27 -32.82 29.45
C GLY A 41 -27.79 -32.47 30.86
N THR A 42 -26.49 -32.34 31.05
CA THR A 42 -25.89 -31.98 32.34
C THR A 42 -25.03 -30.72 32.17
N ALA A 43 -25.15 -29.76 33.05
CA ALA A 43 -24.23 -28.64 33.15
C ALA A 43 -22.87 -29.15 33.62
N GLY A 44 -21.82 -28.86 32.87
CA GLY A 44 -20.47 -29.31 33.17
C GLY A 44 -19.46 -28.17 33.12
N ARG A 45 -18.19 -28.49 33.37
CA ARG A 45 -17.11 -27.54 33.15
C ARG A 45 -16.44 -27.83 31.79
N ALA A 46 -16.33 -26.83 31.00
CA ALA A 46 -15.60 -26.91 29.72
C ALA A 46 -15.04 -25.53 29.33
N ASP A 47 -14.13 -25.57 28.37
CA ASP A 47 -13.70 -24.37 27.71
C ASP A 47 -14.72 -24.02 26.61
N VAL A 48 -15.09 -22.76 26.52
CA VAL A 48 -15.99 -22.26 25.48
C VAL A 48 -15.35 -21.07 24.78
N THR A 49 -15.47 -21.03 23.46
CA THR A 49 -14.94 -19.96 22.64
C THR A 49 -16.05 -19.46 21.73
N GLU A 50 -16.23 -18.16 21.74
CA GLU A 50 -17.11 -17.46 20.80
C GLU A 50 -16.34 -17.14 19.53
N VAL A 51 -16.89 -17.56 18.41
CA VAL A 51 -16.26 -17.44 17.10
C VAL A 51 -17.14 -16.58 16.20
N VAL A 52 -16.52 -15.63 15.56
CA VAL A 52 -17.11 -14.82 14.49
C VAL A 52 -16.57 -15.31 13.16
N ASP A 53 -17.47 -15.70 12.26
CA ASP A 53 -17.12 -16.14 10.91
C ASP A 53 -17.13 -14.97 9.96
N ALA A 54 -16.02 -14.74 9.27
CA ALA A 54 -15.87 -13.65 8.33
C ALA A 54 -15.36 -14.16 6.98
N PRO A 55 -16.08 -13.87 5.87
CA PRO A 55 -15.55 -14.11 4.54
C PRO A 55 -14.27 -13.30 4.35
N ALA A 56 -13.29 -13.90 3.68
CA ALA A 56 -11.97 -13.31 3.60
C ALA A 56 -11.31 -13.60 2.25
N THR A 57 -10.35 -12.75 1.90
CA THR A 57 -9.53 -12.92 0.68
C THR A 57 -8.06 -12.83 1.05
N VAL A 58 -7.27 -13.75 0.50
CA VAL A 58 -5.81 -13.73 0.66
C VAL A 58 -5.22 -12.53 -0.07
N THR A 59 -4.33 -11.80 0.61
CA THR A 59 -3.65 -10.62 0.06
C THR A 59 -2.13 -10.83 0.06
N ALA A 60 -1.45 -10.18 -0.87
CA ALA A 60 0.01 -10.08 -0.83
C ALA A 60 0.43 -9.07 0.26
N ARG A 61 1.66 -9.22 0.77
CA ARG A 61 2.27 -8.23 1.67
C ARG A 61 2.44 -6.88 1.00
N ALA A 62 2.92 -6.87 -0.24
CA ALA A 62 3.10 -5.69 -1.06
C ALA A 62 2.95 -6.03 -2.54
N VAL A 63 2.48 -5.09 -3.31
CA VAL A 63 2.41 -5.17 -4.77
C VAL A 63 3.09 -3.92 -5.32
N ALA A 64 4.11 -4.10 -6.13
CA ALA A 64 4.83 -3.02 -6.78
C ALA A 64 4.61 -3.09 -8.29
N THR A 65 3.87 -2.14 -8.83
CA THR A 65 3.63 -2.01 -10.27
C THR A 65 4.71 -1.13 -10.87
N LEU A 66 5.41 -1.65 -11.87
CA LEU A 66 6.45 -0.93 -12.60
C LEU A 66 5.91 -0.51 -13.96
N SER A 67 5.88 0.81 -14.16
CA SER A 67 5.43 1.44 -15.40
C SER A 67 6.57 2.18 -16.10
N SER A 68 6.40 2.42 -17.40
CA SER A 68 7.35 3.21 -18.18
C SER A 68 7.37 4.67 -17.70
N PRO A 69 8.53 5.25 -17.37
CA PRO A 69 8.63 6.65 -16.97
C PRO A 69 8.56 7.63 -18.16
N ALA A 70 8.76 7.15 -19.38
CA ALA A 70 8.73 7.95 -20.60
C ALA A 70 8.26 7.12 -21.80
N ASP A 71 7.93 7.79 -22.88
CA ASP A 71 7.63 7.14 -24.16
C ASP A 71 8.91 6.50 -24.72
N GLY A 72 8.79 5.29 -25.23
CA GLY A 72 9.94 4.56 -25.77
C GLY A 72 9.56 3.22 -26.36
N THR A 73 10.55 2.35 -26.51
CA THR A 73 10.37 0.96 -26.92
C THR A 73 10.93 0.03 -25.86
N LEU A 74 10.28 -1.08 -25.61
CA LEU A 74 10.75 -2.09 -24.68
C LEU A 74 11.95 -2.82 -25.29
N ALA A 75 13.15 -2.49 -24.83
CA ALA A 75 14.39 -3.02 -25.40
C ALA A 75 14.64 -4.47 -24.95
N SER A 76 14.38 -4.78 -23.68
CA SER A 76 14.56 -6.13 -23.16
C SER A 76 13.70 -6.37 -21.91
N ILE A 77 13.32 -7.64 -21.69
CA ILE A 77 12.77 -8.16 -20.44
C ILE A 77 13.73 -9.26 -20.00
N SER A 78 14.28 -9.12 -18.79
CA SER A 78 15.31 -10.00 -18.24
C SER A 78 14.75 -11.06 -17.29
N VAL A 79 13.44 -11.15 -17.16
CA VAL A 79 12.75 -12.05 -16.21
C VAL A 79 11.52 -12.69 -16.88
N GLU A 80 11.22 -13.90 -16.46
CA GLU A 80 10.03 -14.62 -16.91
C GLU A 80 8.86 -14.43 -15.92
N PRO A 81 7.60 -14.54 -16.37
CA PRO A 81 6.45 -14.58 -15.47
C PRO A 81 6.60 -15.71 -14.45
N GLY A 82 6.35 -15.42 -13.18
CA GLY A 82 6.51 -16.40 -12.09
C GLY A 82 7.92 -16.51 -11.52
N ALA A 83 8.91 -15.84 -12.10
CA ALA A 83 10.27 -15.80 -11.54
C ALA A 83 10.31 -15.02 -10.22
N THR A 84 11.10 -15.51 -9.27
CA THR A 84 11.38 -14.80 -8.03
C THR A 84 12.53 -13.82 -8.23
N VAL A 85 12.36 -12.58 -7.75
CA VAL A 85 13.33 -11.49 -7.90
C VAL A 85 13.70 -10.89 -6.55
N THR A 86 14.89 -10.26 -6.51
CA THR A 86 15.41 -9.57 -5.33
C THR A 86 15.48 -8.06 -5.56
N PRO A 87 15.45 -7.24 -4.51
CA PRO A 87 15.53 -5.79 -4.63
C PRO A 87 16.77 -5.34 -5.43
N GLY A 88 16.58 -4.38 -6.35
CA GLY A 88 17.63 -3.85 -7.22
C GLY A 88 17.92 -4.67 -8.48
N GLN A 89 17.39 -5.89 -8.61
CA GLN A 89 17.53 -6.72 -9.81
C GLN A 89 16.87 -6.02 -11.01
N ILE A 90 17.56 -6.00 -12.16
CA ILE A 90 17.03 -5.45 -13.42
C ILE A 90 15.97 -6.41 -13.95
N LEU A 91 14.80 -5.87 -14.26
CA LEU A 91 13.66 -6.62 -14.75
C LEU A 91 13.38 -6.36 -16.22
N ALA A 92 13.45 -5.09 -16.63
CA ALA A 92 13.25 -4.68 -18.01
C ALA A 92 14.05 -3.40 -18.29
N VAL A 93 14.35 -3.17 -19.56
CA VAL A 93 14.99 -1.95 -20.04
C VAL A 93 14.14 -1.36 -21.14
N ILE A 94 13.89 -0.06 -21.04
CA ILE A 94 13.15 0.72 -22.03
C ILE A 94 14.17 1.61 -22.75
N ASP A 95 14.14 1.60 -24.05
CA ASP A 95 14.89 2.54 -24.88
C ASP A 95 14.01 3.75 -25.24
N SER A 96 14.46 4.93 -24.81
CA SER A 96 13.77 6.20 -25.07
C SER A 96 14.78 7.24 -25.57
N PRO A 97 14.98 7.33 -26.90
CA PRO A 97 15.84 8.35 -27.49
C PRO A 97 15.45 9.77 -27.07
N ALA A 98 14.15 10.05 -26.97
CA ALA A 98 13.66 11.36 -26.54
C ALA A 98 14.06 11.72 -25.10
N ALA A 99 14.11 10.76 -24.18
CA ALA A 99 14.60 11.00 -22.82
C ALA A 99 16.11 11.22 -22.80
N GLN A 100 16.85 10.49 -23.61
CA GLN A 100 18.31 10.64 -23.76
C GLN A 100 18.68 11.99 -24.37
N GLU A 101 17.95 12.44 -25.40
CA GLU A 101 18.11 13.77 -26.01
C GLU A 101 17.84 14.90 -24.99
N ARG A 102 16.79 14.76 -24.19
CA ARG A 102 16.50 15.73 -23.11
C ARG A 102 17.61 15.80 -22.07
N LEU A 103 18.19 14.65 -21.71
CA LEU A 103 19.33 14.60 -20.79
C LEU A 103 20.54 15.29 -21.41
N ALA A 104 20.88 15.00 -22.67
CA ALA A 104 22.00 15.61 -23.38
C ALA A 104 21.83 17.14 -23.49
N ALA A 105 20.63 17.61 -23.85
CA ALA A 105 20.32 19.04 -23.92
C ALA A 105 20.43 19.75 -22.56
N ALA A 106 19.95 19.09 -21.49
CA ALA A 106 20.06 19.65 -20.15
C ALA A 106 21.51 19.67 -19.61
N GLU A 107 22.31 18.68 -20.00
CA GLU A 107 23.74 18.64 -19.67
C GLU A 107 24.52 19.73 -20.39
N GLU A 108 24.24 19.97 -21.68
CA GLU A 108 24.85 21.04 -22.47
C GLU A 108 24.50 22.41 -21.92
N ALA A 109 23.24 22.66 -21.61
CA ALA A 109 22.79 23.91 -20.99
C ALA A 109 23.48 24.20 -19.64
N LEU A 110 23.70 23.16 -18.83
CA LEU A 110 24.44 23.28 -17.59
C LEU A 110 25.91 23.59 -17.82
N ARG A 111 26.54 22.92 -18.80
CA ARG A 111 27.95 23.14 -19.17
C ARG A 111 28.19 24.55 -19.70
N GLU A 112 27.29 25.08 -20.54
CA GLU A 112 27.35 26.46 -21.03
C GLU A 112 27.31 27.47 -19.89
N LEU A 113 26.40 27.32 -18.94
CA LEU A 113 26.28 28.20 -17.79
C LEU A 113 27.47 28.13 -16.83
N ASP A 114 28.12 26.98 -16.73
CA ASP A 114 29.31 26.80 -15.87
C ASP A 114 30.57 27.40 -16.54
N SER A 115 30.66 27.44 -17.87
CA SER A 115 31.78 28.05 -18.62
C SER A 115 31.68 29.55 -18.76
N GLY A 116 30.46 30.13 -18.70
CA GLY A 116 30.18 31.56 -18.90
C GLY A 116 30.33 32.41 -17.66
N GLY A 117 31.55 32.59 -17.15
CA GLY A 117 31.87 33.54 -16.07
C GLY A 117 32.14 34.94 -16.61
N ALA A 118 31.14 35.80 -16.77
CA ALA A 118 31.38 37.22 -17.11
C ALA A 118 31.96 37.98 -15.92
N SER A 119 33.27 38.31 -15.95
CA SER A 119 33.91 39.18 -14.96
C SER A 119 33.85 40.63 -15.44
N VAL A 120 33.17 41.48 -14.67
CA VAL A 120 33.15 42.94 -14.89
C VAL A 120 34.44 43.50 -14.30
N SER A 121 35.50 43.68 -15.12
CA SER A 121 36.83 44.08 -14.65
C SER A 121 37.14 45.59 -14.74
N GLY A 122 36.18 46.47 -15.07
CA GLY A 122 36.45 47.85 -15.53
C GLY A 122 36.60 48.98 -14.50
N VAL A 123 36.43 48.75 -13.17
CA VAL A 123 36.17 49.87 -12.23
C VAL A 123 37.31 50.15 -11.22
N ARG A 124 38.36 49.37 -11.20
CA ARG A 124 39.47 49.56 -10.24
C ARG A 124 40.37 50.78 -10.53
N ASP A 125 40.35 51.32 -11.78
CA ASP A 125 41.28 52.38 -12.20
C ASP A 125 40.85 53.81 -11.80
N LEU A 126 39.56 54.08 -11.54
CA LEU A 126 39.08 55.44 -11.24
C LEU A 126 39.54 55.92 -9.84
N SER A 127 39.52 55.08 -8.84
CA SER A 127 39.98 55.47 -7.50
C SER A 127 41.49 55.63 -7.44
N ALA A 128 42.22 54.81 -8.19
CA ALA A 128 43.68 54.92 -8.32
C ALA A 128 44.11 56.20 -9.10
N ALA A 129 43.32 56.55 -10.14
CA ALA A 129 43.53 57.83 -10.85
C ALA A 129 43.27 59.04 -9.94
N GLN A 130 42.16 59.05 -9.19
CA GLN A 130 41.86 60.09 -8.22
C GLN A 130 42.95 60.22 -7.13
N GLY A 131 43.46 59.12 -6.59
CA GLY A 131 44.51 59.08 -5.61
C GLY A 131 45.83 59.67 -6.14
N ARG A 132 46.13 59.47 -7.42
CA ARG A 132 47.30 60.09 -8.07
C ARG A 132 47.11 61.63 -8.22
N THR A 133 45.93 62.09 -8.60
CA THR A 133 45.61 63.50 -8.71
C THR A 133 45.67 64.18 -7.34
N ASP A 134 45.16 63.58 -6.31
CA ASP A 134 45.22 64.07 -4.95
C ASP A 134 46.63 64.17 -4.42
N SER A 135 47.48 63.21 -4.73
CA SER A 135 48.90 63.23 -4.34
C SER A 135 49.69 64.33 -5.07
N ALA A 136 49.41 64.57 -6.36
CA ALA A 136 50.02 65.62 -7.16
C ALA A 136 49.59 67.00 -6.67
N ALA A 137 48.31 67.17 -6.35
CA ALA A 137 47.77 68.40 -5.78
C ALA A 137 48.42 68.72 -4.41
N ALA A 138 48.53 67.74 -3.53
CA ALA A 138 49.17 67.88 -2.24
C ALA A 138 50.61 68.37 -2.35
N ALA A 139 51.37 67.78 -3.29
CA ALA A 139 52.76 68.19 -3.57
C ALA A 139 52.84 69.59 -4.12
N ALA A 140 51.91 70.01 -5.00
CA ALA A 140 51.83 71.35 -5.54
C ALA A 140 51.52 72.40 -4.45
N PHE A 141 50.57 72.17 -3.55
CA PHE A 141 50.28 73.01 -2.42
C PHE A 141 51.44 73.13 -1.41
N ALA A 142 52.19 72.03 -1.19
CA ALA A 142 53.38 72.06 -0.35
C ALA A 142 54.47 72.93 -0.95
N SER A 143 54.71 72.82 -2.24
CA SER A 143 55.69 73.60 -2.98
C SER A 143 55.29 75.08 -2.99
N ALA A 144 53.99 75.43 -3.15
CA ALA A 144 53.46 76.78 -3.09
C ALA A 144 53.62 77.41 -1.71
N ARG A 145 53.41 76.66 -0.62
CA ARG A 145 53.66 77.12 0.76
C ARG A 145 55.16 77.39 1.00
N GLU A 146 56.02 76.51 0.51
CA GLU A 146 57.47 76.69 0.63
C GLU A 146 57.92 77.93 -0.12
N ALA A 147 57.42 78.16 -1.31
CA ALA A 147 57.70 79.35 -2.09
C ALA A 147 57.21 80.62 -1.37
N ALA A 148 55.98 80.60 -0.84
CA ALA A 148 55.42 81.73 -0.07
C ALA A 148 56.25 82.07 1.18
N ASN A 149 56.79 81.05 1.88
CA ASN A 149 57.61 81.20 3.07
C ASN A 149 58.99 81.86 2.78
N LYS A 150 59.45 81.88 1.54
CA LYS A 150 60.70 82.51 1.10
C LYS A 150 60.55 84.04 0.87
N ILE A 151 59.34 84.52 0.90
CA ILE A 151 59.02 85.99 0.70
C ILE A 151 59.38 86.77 2.00
N ALA A 152 60.19 87.80 1.84
CA ALA A 152 60.69 88.62 2.97
C ALA A 152 59.59 89.48 3.58
N ASP A 153 58.71 90.08 2.77
CA ASP A 153 57.62 90.91 3.24
C ASP A 153 56.53 90.08 3.94
N GLN A 154 56.29 90.38 5.24
CA GLN A 154 55.39 89.64 6.07
C GLN A 154 53.92 89.73 5.61
N ALA A 155 53.47 90.92 5.22
CA ALA A 155 52.06 91.13 4.81
C ALA A 155 51.73 90.34 3.50
N THR A 156 52.66 90.41 2.51
CA THR A 156 52.52 89.68 1.24
C THR A 156 52.62 88.21 1.47
N ARG A 157 53.51 87.72 2.37
CA ARG A 157 53.62 86.29 2.73
C ARG A 157 52.34 85.74 3.35
N ASP A 158 51.81 86.50 4.35
CA ASP A 158 50.60 86.06 5.06
C ASP A 158 49.38 86.06 4.11
N ALA A 159 49.27 87.03 3.24
CA ALA A 159 48.21 87.10 2.21
C ALA A 159 48.32 85.91 1.23
N LEU A 160 49.52 85.52 0.79
CA LEU A 160 49.74 84.44 -0.12
C LEU A 160 49.51 83.07 0.54
N LEU A 161 49.92 82.90 1.79
CA LEU A 161 49.64 81.71 2.58
C LEU A 161 48.15 81.52 2.81
N ALA A 162 47.43 82.57 3.08
CA ALA A 162 45.98 82.59 3.21
C ALA A 162 45.30 82.15 1.88
N GLN A 163 45.80 82.64 0.75
CA GLN A 163 45.28 82.32 -0.57
C GLN A 163 45.58 80.85 -0.90
N VAL A 164 46.75 80.35 -0.60
CA VAL A 164 47.11 78.90 -0.79
C VAL A 164 46.25 78.03 0.10
N ALA A 165 46.02 78.40 1.35
CA ALA A 165 45.14 77.70 2.28
C ALA A 165 43.70 77.66 1.80
N ALA A 166 43.17 78.77 1.27
CA ALA A 166 41.82 78.81 0.69
C ALA A 166 41.72 77.94 -0.55
N ALA A 167 42.71 77.92 -1.44
CA ALA A 167 42.79 77.09 -2.62
C ALA A 167 42.87 75.60 -2.26
N GLU A 168 43.66 75.21 -1.23
CA GLU A 168 43.74 73.87 -0.72
C GLU A 168 42.43 73.40 -0.12
N ALA A 169 41.73 74.28 0.64
CA ALA A 169 40.43 74.00 1.21
C ALA A 169 39.39 73.72 0.08
N ALA A 170 39.32 74.58 -0.92
CA ALA A 170 38.44 74.42 -2.08
C ALA A 170 38.75 73.12 -2.86
N TYR A 171 40.03 72.80 -3.04
CA TYR A 171 40.45 71.51 -3.68
C TYR A 171 39.99 70.32 -2.86
N LYS A 172 40.18 70.33 -1.54
CA LYS A 172 39.76 69.25 -0.64
C LYS A 172 38.28 68.99 -0.73
N GLU A 173 37.48 70.06 -0.78
CA GLU A 173 36.03 69.95 -0.92
C GLU A 173 35.62 69.37 -2.29
N ALA A 174 36.24 69.85 -3.37
CA ALA A 174 36.04 69.33 -4.71
C ALA A 174 36.47 67.81 -4.85
N SER A 175 37.62 67.51 -4.25
CA SER A 175 38.15 66.13 -4.21
C SER A 175 37.24 65.21 -3.38
N ALA A 176 36.69 65.68 -2.24
CA ALA A 176 35.73 64.89 -1.45
C ALA A 176 34.44 64.66 -2.23
N SER A 177 33.93 65.62 -2.97
CA SER A 177 32.78 65.46 -3.86
C SER A 177 33.03 64.49 -4.98
N ALA A 178 34.22 64.53 -5.63
CA ALA A 178 34.63 63.60 -6.66
C ALA A 178 34.74 62.16 -6.12
N ARG A 179 35.35 61.97 -4.92
CA ARG A 179 35.41 60.66 -4.27
C ARG A 179 34.02 60.08 -3.93
N ALA A 180 33.08 60.95 -3.47
CA ALA A 180 31.70 60.54 -3.19
C ALA A 180 30.98 60.05 -4.46
N LEU A 181 31.18 60.75 -5.59
CA LEU A 181 30.64 60.32 -6.89
C LEU A 181 31.25 58.97 -7.35
N ILE A 182 32.60 58.84 -7.29
CA ILE A 182 33.28 57.58 -7.63
C ILE A 182 32.75 56.45 -6.76
N THR A 183 32.59 56.67 -5.46
CA THR A 183 32.06 55.64 -4.53
C THR A 183 30.60 55.31 -4.83
N SER A 184 29.77 56.30 -5.25
CA SER A 184 28.37 56.01 -5.63
C SER A 184 28.29 55.19 -6.91
N VAL A 185 29.11 55.51 -7.91
CA VAL A 185 29.22 54.70 -9.15
C VAL A 185 29.71 53.30 -8.86
N GLN A 186 30.75 53.14 -8.02
CA GLN A 186 31.27 51.85 -7.60
C GLN A 186 30.18 51.02 -6.91
N ARG A 187 29.40 51.61 -5.99
CA ARG A 187 28.28 50.92 -5.34
C ARG A 187 27.19 50.51 -6.33
N GLY A 188 26.86 51.41 -7.26
CA GLY A 188 25.90 51.09 -8.32
C GLY A 188 26.35 49.93 -9.20
N LEU A 189 27.61 49.92 -9.62
CA LEU A 189 28.19 48.83 -10.41
C LEU A 189 28.30 47.53 -9.61
N ALA A 190 28.64 47.61 -8.34
CA ALA A 190 28.66 46.45 -7.45
C ALA A 190 27.25 45.82 -7.28
N SER A 191 26.21 46.65 -7.15
CA SER A 191 24.82 46.17 -7.08
C SER A 191 24.35 45.52 -8.37
N VAL A 192 24.73 46.06 -9.54
CA VAL A 192 24.47 45.43 -10.84
C VAL A 192 25.23 44.09 -10.94
N GLY A 193 26.49 44.04 -10.52
CA GLY A 193 27.28 42.82 -10.49
C GLY A 193 26.67 41.74 -9.57
N GLN A 194 26.16 42.13 -8.41
CA GLN A 194 25.45 41.25 -7.50
C GLN A 194 24.13 40.73 -8.12
N ALA A 195 23.35 41.61 -8.78
CA ALA A 195 22.13 41.20 -9.48
C ALA A 195 22.41 40.23 -10.62
N MET A 196 23.47 40.47 -11.43
CA MET A 196 23.89 39.58 -12.50
C MET A 196 24.37 38.22 -11.94
N ASN A 197 25.14 38.23 -10.85
CA ASN A 197 25.55 36.98 -10.20
C ASN A 197 24.36 36.22 -9.62
N ALA A 198 23.38 36.89 -9.03
CA ALA A 198 22.15 36.27 -8.52
C ALA A 198 21.32 35.65 -9.65
N LEU A 199 21.19 36.39 -10.77
CA LEU A 199 20.49 35.85 -11.97
C LEU A 199 21.20 34.61 -12.53
N THR A 200 22.52 34.67 -12.70
CA THR A 200 23.31 33.55 -13.18
C THR A 200 23.21 32.36 -12.21
N ALA A 201 23.24 32.60 -10.88
CA ALA A 201 23.07 31.55 -9.90
C ALA A 201 21.65 30.91 -9.98
N ALA A 202 20.62 31.72 -10.20
CA ALA A 202 19.25 31.21 -10.40
C ALA A 202 19.12 30.37 -11.68
N GLN A 203 19.72 30.84 -12.79
CA GLN A 203 19.75 30.08 -14.06
C GLN A 203 20.50 28.76 -13.90
N ARG A 204 21.65 28.75 -13.20
CA ARG A 204 22.37 27.50 -12.89
C ARG A 204 21.55 26.55 -12.03
N ALA A 205 20.85 27.07 -11.02
CA ALA A 205 19.98 26.26 -10.18
C ALA A 205 18.85 25.60 -11.00
N GLN A 206 18.24 26.35 -11.90
CA GLN A 206 17.21 25.85 -12.83
C GLN A 206 17.77 24.78 -13.78
N ALA A 207 18.95 25.03 -14.39
CA ALA A 207 19.58 24.07 -15.28
C ALA A 207 19.97 22.77 -14.54
N ARG A 208 20.48 22.88 -13.29
CA ARG A 208 20.76 21.71 -12.45
C ARG A 208 19.49 20.91 -12.12
N ALA A 209 18.39 21.58 -11.81
CA ALA A 209 17.12 20.92 -11.58
C ALA A 209 16.60 20.19 -12.84
N ALA A 210 16.71 20.82 -14.02
CA ALA A 210 16.34 20.22 -15.30
C ALA A 210 17.22 19.00 -15.61
N TYR A 211 18.53 19.10 -15.43
CA TYR A 211 19.46 17.97 -15.58
C TYR A 211 19.13 16.84 -14.61
N GLY A 212 18.89 17.15 -13.33
CA GLY A 212 18.52 16.14 -12.33
C GLY A 212 17.24 15.39 -12.69
N LEU A 213 16.22 16.11 -13.17
CA LEU A 213 14.97 15.49 -13.62
C LEU A 213 15.17 14.62 -14.87
N ALA A 214 15.89 15.12 -15.88
CA ALA A 214 16.17 14.35 -17.08
C ALA A 214 17.00 13.09 -16.78
N LYS A 215 18.01 13.22 -15.92
CA LYS A 215 18.83 12.10 -15.46
C LYS A 215 18.01 11.06 -14.72
N SER A 216 17.15 11.47 -13.76
CA SER A 216 16.30 10.54 -13.02
C SER A 216 15.32 9.81 -13.94
N THR A 217 14.83 10.47 -14.99
CA THR A 217 13.96 9.84 -16.00
C THR A 217 14.71 8.76 -16.78
N VAL A 218 15.95 9.06 -17.24
CA VAL A 218 16.79 8.08 -17.95
C VAL A 218 17.20 6.93 -17.05
N ASP A 219 17.58 7.21 -15.81
CA ASP A 219 17.92 6.15 -14.82
C ASP A 219 16.72 5.23 -14.55
N ALA A 220 15.51 5.78 -14.52
CA ALA A 220 14.26 5.04 -14.32
C ALA A 220 13.83 4.20 -15.55
N LEU A 221 14.40 4.41 -16.75
CA LEU A 221 14.16 3.54 -17.92
C LEU A 221 14.67 2.11 -17.70
N THR A 222 15.60 1.92 -16.75
CA THR A 222 16.00 0.60 -16.27
C THR A 222 15.11 0.20 -15.12
N LEU A 223 14.07 -0.57 -15.39
CA LEU A 223 13.11 -1.03 -14.39
C LEU A 223 13.77 -2.06 -13.46
N ARG A 224 13.80 -1.75 -12.15
CA ARG A 224 14.38 -2.61 -11.13
C ARG A 224 13.32 -3.03 -10.11
N ALA A 225 13.48 -4.24 -9.56
CA ALA A 225 12.62 -4.72 -8.49
C ALA A 225 12.77 -3.84 -7.22
N PRO A 226 11.72 -3.23 -6.70
CA PRO A 226 11.79 -2.46 -5.45
C PRO A 226 11.72 -3.35 -4.21
N VAL A 227 11.16 -4.55 -4.33
CA VAL A 227 10.96 -5.53 -3.25
C VAL A 227 11.29 -6.93 -3.74
N THR A 228 11.54 -7.85 -2.81
CA THR A 228 11.57 -9.29 -3.12
C THR A 228 10.17 -9.74 -3.46
N GLY A 229 10.02 -10.56 -4.49
CA GLY A 229 8.70 -11.07 -4.86
C GLY A 229 8.71 -11.90 -6.12
N VAL A 230 7.51 -12.25 -6.57
CA VAL A 230 7.27 -12.97 -7.82
C VAL A 230 6.81 -12.00 -8.90
N VAL A 231 7.40 -12.10 -10.07
CA VAL A 231 7.09 -11.22 -11.22
C VAL A 231 5.84 -11.70 -11.93
N GLN A 232 4.97 -10.77 -12.23
CA GLN A 232 3.86 -10.93 -13.16
C GLN A 232 4.01 -9.90 -14.27
N LEU A 233 3.85 -10.28 -15.52
CA LEU A 233 3.88 -9.35 -16.65
C LEU A 233 2.53 -8.60 -16.72
N GLY A 234 2.60 -7.32 -17.05
CA GLY A 234 1.42 -6.44 -17.08
C GLY A 234 0.98 -5.94 -15.70
N GLY A 235 -0.15 -5.25 -15.66
CA GLY A 235 -0.78 -4.77 -14.43
C GLY A 235 -1.52 -5.87 -13.67
N PRO A 236 -1.85 -5.64 -12.38
CA PRO A 236 -2.77 -6.53 -11.69
C PRO A 236 -4.08 -6.56 -12.50
N ALA A 237 -4.52 -7.76 -12.86
CA ALA A 237 -5.85 -7.92 -13.42
C ALA A 237 -6.83 -7.32 -12.40
N SER A 238 -7.59 -6.32 -12.82
CA SER A 238 -8.64 -5.74 -11.98
C SER A 238 -9.64 -6.84 -11.71
N ALA A 239 -9.53 -7.49 -10.55
CA ALA A 239 -10.51 -8.46 -10.11
C ALA A 239 -11.84 -7.69 -9.94
N GLY A 240 -12.74 -7.83 -10.87
CA GLY A 240 -14.12 -7.37 -10.75
C GLY A 240 -14.45 -5.99 -11.29
N GLY A 241 -13.74 -5.51 -12.29
CA GLY A 241 -14.28 -4.45 -13.16
C GLY A 241 -15.44 -5.05 -13.97
N LEU A 242 -16.67 -4.91 -13.49
CA LEU A 242 -17.82 -4.95 -14.41
C LEU A 242 -17.49 -3.99 -15.55
N PRO A 243 -17.62 -4.40 -16.82
CA PRO A 243 -17.42 -3.47 -17.93
C PRO A 243 -18.23 -2.20 -17.63
N SER A 244 -17.56 -1.06 -17.69
CA SER A 244 -18.22 0.20 -17.39
C SER A 244 -19.47 0.29 -18.27
N LEU A 245 -20.55 0.88 -17.74
CA LEU A 245 -21.77 1.12 -18.54
C LEU A 245 -21.43 1.80 -19.87
N THR A 246 -20.32 2.53 -19.93
CA THR A 246 -19.77 3.18 -21.10
C THR A 246 -19.22 2.16 -22.12
N ASP A 247 -18.58 1.07 -21.65
CA ASP A 247 -18.07 0.00 -22.52
C ASP A 247 -19.23 -0.84 -23.06
N LEU A 248 -20.27 -1.03 -22.24
CA LEU A 248 -21.49 -1.75 -22.64
C LEU A 248 -22.31 -0.93 -23.65
N LEU A 249 -22.46 0.39 -23.43
CA LEU A 249 -23.13 1.29 -24.37
C LEU A 249 -22.31 1.46 -25.67
N GLY A 250 -20.99 1.50 -25.60
CA GLY A 250 -20.10 1.58 -26.77
C GLY A 250 -20.21 0.35 -27.66
N ALA A 251 -20.26 -0.85 -27.06
CA ALA A 251 -20.46 -2.11 -27.77
C ALA A 251 -21.87 -2.19 -28.42
N GLN A 252 -22.90 -1.64 -27.75
CA GLN A 252 -24.28 -1.63 -28.26
C GLN A 252 -24.48 -0.59 -29.38
N ALA A 253 -23.77 0.57 -29.31
CA ALA A 253 -23.84 1.61 -30.33
C ALA A 253 -23.19 1.18 -31.66
N GLY A 254 -22.18 0.30 -31.60
CA GLY A 254 -21.57 -0.32 -32.77
C GLY A 254 -22.45 -1.33 -33.51
N ALA A 255 -23.48 -1.89 -32.83
CA ALA A 255 -24.38 -2.89 -33.40
C ALA A 255 -25.64 -2.30 -34.04
N LEU A 256 -25.96 -1.05 -33.79
CA LEU A 256 -27.12 -0.34 -34.36
C LEU A 256 -26.69 0.60 -35.50
N GLY A 257 -26.26 0.01 -36.61
CA GLY A 257 -26.39 0.52 -37.95
C GLY A 257 -25.88 1.94 -38.24
N ALA A 258 -24.87 2.01 -39.04
CA ALA A 258 -24.43 3.20 -39.77
C ALA A 258 -25.62 3.96 -40.41
N VAL A 259 -25.88 5.17 -39.93
CA VAL A 259 -26.64 6.18 -40.66
C VAL A 259 -25.62 7.13 -41.27
N PRO A 260 -25.49 7.22 -42.62
CA PRO A 260 -24.56 8.18 -43.27
C PRO A 260 -25.22 9.56 -43.27
N GLY A 261 -24.63 10.50 -42.56
CA GLY A 261 -24.91 11.92 -42.75
C GLY A 261 -25.20 12.73 -41.50
N ALA A 262 -24.17 13.12 -40.78
CA ALA A 262 -24.13 14.41 -40.08
C ALA A 262 -22.66 14.76 -39.75
N ALA A 263 -22.08 15.61 -40.57
CA ALA A 263 -20.88 16.33 -40.22
C ALA A 263 -21.20 17.35 -39.13
N GLY A 264 -20.58 17.18 -37.95
CA GLY A 264 -20.74 18.11 -36.82
C GLY A 264 -19.49 18.02 -35.95
N THR A 265 -18.58 18.96 -36.15
CA THR A 265 -17.41 19.27 -35.35
C THR A 265 -17.78 19.47 -33.88
N THR A 266 -17.28 18.65 -32.97
CA THR A 266 -16.99 19.08 -31.60
C THR A 266 -15.72 18.37 -31.11
N GLY A 267 -14.82 19.19 -30.60
CA GLY A 267 -13.47 18.83 -30.22
C GLY A 267 -13.37 18.05 -28.94
N GLY A 268 -12.24 17.40 -28.80
CA GLY A 268 -11.50 17.17 -27.56
C GLY A 268 -12.04 16.08 -26.67
N SER A 269 -11.95 14.82 -27.04
CA SER A 269 -11.84 13.75 -26.06
C SER A 269 -10.38 13.32 -25.96
N SER A 270 -9.77 13.61 -24.84
CA SER A 270 -8.53 13.00 -24.42
C SER A 270 -8.71 11.47 -24.40
N GLY A 271 -8.34 10.85 -25.49
CA GLY A 271 -8.26 9.41 -25.59
C GLY A 271 -7.23 8.90 -24.60
N SER A 272 -7.67 8.24 -23.54
CA SER A 272 -6.83 7.30 -22.83
C SER A 272 -6.51 6.16 -23.79
N ASN A 273 -5.40 6.32 -24.51
CA ASN A 273 -4.79 5.26 -25.29
C ASN A 273 -4.24 4.21 -24.33
N GLY A 274 -5.11 3.43 -23.74
CA GLY A 274 -4.75 2.13 -23.20
C GLY A 274 -4.31 1.28 -24.39
N SER A 275 -3.02 1.02 -24.52
CA SER A 275 -2.47 0.01 -25.41
C SER A 275 -2.96 -1.38 -24.95
N GLY A 276 -4.26 -1.64 -25.09
CA GLY A 276 -4.79 -2.98 -25.03
C GLY A 276 -4.34 -3.68 -26.32
N GLY A 277 -3.25 -4.43 -26.25
CA GLY A 277 -2.97 -5.46 -27.24
C GLY A 277 -4.17 -6.39 -27.37
N PRO A 278 -4.31 -7.15 -28.46
CA PRO A 278 -5.44 -8.03 -28.69
C PRO A 278 -5.53 -9.04 -27.54
N SER A 279 -6.44 -8.82 -26.60
CA SER A 279 -6.77 -9.75 -25.53
C SER A 279 -7.76 -10.76 -26.06
N GLY A 280 -7.24 -11.89 -26.55
CA GLY A 280 -8.03 -13.07 -26.90
C GLY A 280 -7.72 -14.23 -25.94
N PRO A 281 -8.60 -15.25 -25.82
CA PRO A 281 -8.29 -16.43 -25.05
C PRO A 281 -7.01 -17.10 -25.59
N GLY A 282 -5.99 -17.21 -24.73
CA GLY A 282 -4.70 -17.81 -25.07
C GLY A 282 -3.61 -16.80 -25.53
N ILE A 283 -3.87 -15.50 -25.47
CA ILE A 283 -2.86 -14.45 -25.72
C ILE A 283 -2.47 -13.86 -24.36
N ASP A 284 -1.18 -13.93 -24.04
CA ASP A 284 -0.63 -13.26 -22.88
C ASP A 284 -0.60 -11.73 -23.16
N PRO A 285 -1.25 -10.89 -22.32
CA PRO A 285 -1.27 -9.44 -22.50
C PRO A 285 0.07 -8.76 -22.21
N ALA A 286 1.12 -9.53 -21.98
CA ALA A 286 2.46 -8.98 -21.71
C ALA A 286 2.99 -8.19 -22.92
N PRO A 287 3.56 -7.00 -22.72
CA PRO A 287 4.19 -6.26 -23.79
C PRO A 287 5.41 -7.03 -24.31
N ALA A 288 5.43 -7.32 -25.61
CA ALA A 288 6.56 -8.01 -26.24
C ALA A 288 7.77 -7.07 -26.38
N VAL A 289 8.97 -7.64 -26.36
CA VAL A 289 10.20 -6.89 -26.68
C VAL A 289 10.09 -6.27 -28.07
N GLY A 290 10.47 -5.00 -28.21
CA GLY A 290 10.30 -4.20 -29.42
C GLY A 290 8.97 -3.45 -29.50
N THR A 291 8.03 -3.66 -28.59
CA THR A 291 6.75 -2.92 -28.53
C THR A 291 6.97 -1.49 -28.07
N ARG A 292 6.28 -0.54 -28.71
CA ARG A 292 6.25 0.85 -28.24
C ARG A 292 5.41 0.95 -26.96
N VAL A 293 5.96 1.61 -25.95
CA VAL A 293 5.31 1.88 -24.68
C VAL A 293 5.23 3.38 -24.44
N SER A 294 4.11 3.83 -23.91
CA SER A 294 3.91 5.22 -23.50
C SER A 294 4.22 5.42 -22.02
N ALA A 295 4.53 6.64 -21.63
CA ALA A 295 4.68 7.00 -20.22
C ALA A 295 3.44 6.56 -19.40
N GLY A 296 3.67 5.91 -18.26
CA GLY A 296 2.61 5.37 -17.41
C GLY A 296 2.11 3.97 -17.79
N THR A 297 2.51 3.41 -18.95
CA THR A 297 2.14 2.04 -19.31
C THR A 297 2.78 1.05 -18.34
N THR A 298 1.96 0.20 -17.73
CA THR A 298 2.44 -0.86 -16.83
C THR A 298 3.12 -1.97 -17.62
N ILE A 299 4.37 -2.27 -17.27
CA ILE A 299 5.17 -3.31 -17.92
C ILE A 299 5.11 -4.62 -17.15
N LEU A 300 5.30 -4.54 -15.85
CA LEU A 300 5.31 -5.70 -14.97
C LEU A 300 4.93 -5.31 -13.55
N THR A 301 4.53 -6.32 -12.78
CA THR A 301 4.17 -6.17 -11.37
C THR A 301 4.99 -7.16 -10.54
N VAL A 302 5.57 -6.72 -9.45
CA VAL A 302 6.25 -7.57 -8.47
C VAL A 302 5.35 -7.73 -7.26
N VAL A 303 5.02 -8.99 -6.92
CA VAL A 303 4.14 -9.34 -5.82
C VAL A 303 4.95 -9.97 -4.71
N ASP A 304 5.01 -9.34 -3.56
CA ASP A 304 5.68 -9.87 -2.37
C ASP A 304 4.78 -10.90 -1.66
N LEU A 305 5.20 -12.15 -1.69
CA LEU A 305 4.52 -13.29 -1.07
C LEU A 305 5.23 -13.81 0.18
N THR A 306 6.23 -13.09 0.70
CA THR A 306 7.02 -13.53 1.88
C THR A 306 6.16 -13.67 3.13
N GLU A 307 5.19 -12.80 3.30
CA GLU A 307 4.22 -12.83 4.39
C GLU A 307 2.81 -12.60 3.82
N PRO A 308 2.09 -13.67 3.47
CA PRO A 308 0.73 -13.52 2.98
C PRO A 308 -0.17 -12.93 4.08
N GLY A 309 -1.01 -12.00 3.69
CA GLY A 309 -2.05 -11.43 4.54
C GLY A 309 -3.41 -12.03 4.23
N LEU A 310 -4.37 -11.70 5.05
CA LEU A 310 -5.77 -11.98 4.82
C LEU A 310 -6.58 -10.71 5.09
N LEU A 311 -7.49 -10.39 4.21
CA LEU A 311 -8.46 -9.32 4.38
C LEU A 311 -9.83 -9.98 4.63
N ALA A 312 -10.30 -9.89 5.87
CA ALA A 312 -11.60 -10.41 6.28
C ALA A 312 -12.63 -9.29 6.36
N GLU A 313 -13.86 -9.58 5.98
CA GLU A 313 -15.01 -8.66 6.07
C GLU A 313 -15.85 -9.06 7.27
N VAL A 314 -15.78 -8.30 8.35
CA VAL A 314 -16.52 -8.51 9.60
C VAL A 314 -17.79 -7.68 9.57
N ASP A 315 -18.92 -8.29 9.94
CA ASP A 315 -20.20 -7.60 10.01
C ASP A 315 -20.23 -6.51 11.10
N GLU A 316 -21.06 -5.48 10.92
CA GLU A 316 -21.23 -4.37 11.87
C GLU A 316 -21.63 -4.87 13.26
N THR A 317 -22.39 -5.95 13.35
CA THR A 317 -22.85 -6.51 14.62
C THR A 317 -21.73 -7.10 15.46
N ASP A 318 -20.67 -7.60 14.80
CA ASP A 318 -19.59 -8.35 15.44
C ASP A 318 -18.27 -7.57 15.55
N VAL A 319 -18.14 -6.47 14.79
CA VAL A 319 -16.89 -5.72 14.70
C VAL A 319 -16.38 -5.21 16.05
N LEU A 320 -17.29 -4.89 16.97
CA LEU A 320 -16.91 -4.41 18.33
C LEU A 320 -16.24 -5.51 19.19
N LEU A 321 -16.41 -6.77 18.81
CA LEU A 321 -15.76 -7.91 19.46
C LEU A 321 -14.37 -8.19 18.88
N VAL A 322 -14.08 -7.68 17.66
CA VAL A 322 -12.83 -7.96 16.95
C VAL A 322 -11.80 -6.87 17.22
N ALA A 323 -10.70 -7.25 17.84
CA ALA A 323 -9.58 -6.36 18.16
C ALA A 323 -8.25 -6.89 17.62
N ALA A 324 -7.25 -6.02 17.54
CA ALA A 324 -5.89 -6.43 17.22
C ALA A 324 -5.39 -7.46 18.25
N GLY A 325 -4.74 -8.53 17.75
CA GLY A 325 -4.27 -9.66 18.57
C GLY A 325 -5.25 -10.83 18.68
N VAL A 326 -6.50 -10.69 18.22
CA VAL A 326 -7.45 -11.81 18.14
C VAL A 326 -6.90 -12.89 17.21
N ARG A 327 -6.90 -14.15 17.68
CA ARG A 327 -6.50 -15.32 16.90
C ARG A 327 -7.66 -15.79 16.04
N ALA A 328 -7.31 -16.27 14.85
CA ALA A 328 -8.27 -16.85 13.93
C ALA A 328 -7.74 -18.17 13.35
N SER A 329 -8.64 -19.08 13.07
CA SER A 329 -8.40 -20.24 12.21
C SER A 329 -8.98 -19.92 10.83
N VAL A 330 -8.20 -20.16 9.78
CA VAL A 330 -8.60 -19.83 8.42
C VAL A 330 -8.65 -21.09 7.58
N GLU A 331 -9.73 -21.24 6.85
CA GLU A 331 -9.92 -22.30 5.87
C GLU A 331 -9.97 -21.69 4.47
N LEU A 332 -9.13 -22.22 3.56
CA LEU A 332 -9.09 -21.77 2.16
C LEU A 332 -9.99 -22.68 1.32
N ASP A 333 -10.80 -22.10 0.44
CA ASP A 333 -11.65 -22.85 -0.49
C ASP A 333 -10.80 -23.72 -1.44
N ALA A 334 -9.59 -23.26 -1.79
CA ALA A 334 -8.67 -23.97 -2.66
C ALA A 334 -7.92 -25.13 -1.98
N ALA A 335 -7.99 -25.27 -0.65
CA ALA A 335 -7.29 -26.30 0.12
C ALA A 335 -8.20 -26.89 1.23
N PRO A 336 -9.25 -27.65 0.85
CA PRO A 336 -10.20 -28.20 1.81
C PRO A 336 -9.50 -29.07 2.86
N GLY A 337 -9.86 -28.88 4.14
CA GLY A 337 -9.29 -29.61 5.27
C GLY A 337 -7.92 -29.13 5.74
N ALA A 338 -7.33 -28.13 5.09
CA ALA A 338 -6.15 -27.44 5.59
C ALA A 338 -6.57 -26.28 6.49
N ARG A 339 -5.87 -26.13 7.63
CA ARG A 339 -6.06 -25.03 8.57
C ARG A 339 -4.84 -24.14 8.61
N TYR A 340 -5.07 -22.86 8.52
CA TYR A 340 -4.05 -21.82 8.62
C TYR A 340 -4.33 -20.99 9.86
N GLU A 341 -3.32 -20.78 10.68
CA GLU A 341 -3.44 -19.88 11.82
C GLU A 341 -3.28 -18.43 11.35
N ALA A 342 -4.08 -17.54 11.90
CA ALA A 342 -3.99 -16.13 11.61
C ALA A 342 -4.15 -15.29 12.89
N THR A 343 -3.67 -14.06 12.82
CA THR A 343 -3.83 -13.10 13.92
C THR A 343 -4.26 -11.75 13.36
N VAL A 344 -5.27 -11.14 13.94
CA VAL A 344 -5.75 -9.81 13.56
C VAL A 344 -4.66 -8.78 13.84
N ARG A 345 -4.21 -8.06 12.81
CA ARG A 345 -3.26 -6.94 12.92
C ARG A 345 -3.99 -5.62 13.17
N SER A 346 -5.07 -5.39 12.44
CA SER A 346 -5.86 -4.16 12.55
C SER A 346 -7.26 -4.36 12.01
N VAL A 347 -8.18 -3.53 12.48
CA VAL A 347 -9.54 -3.39 11.95
C VAL A 347 -9.70 -1.97 11.44
N ASP A 348 -10.28 -1.78 10.26
CA ASP A 348 -10.52 -0.47 9.68
C ASP A 348 -11.60 0.29 10.47
N LEU A 349 -11.41 1.60 10.63
CA LEU A 349 -12.37 2.45 11.34
C LEU A 349 -13.57 2.85 10.47
N LEU A 350 -13.39 2.82 9.15
CA LEU A 350 -14.44 3.19 8.21
C LEU A 350 -15.09 1.92 7.64
N PRO A 351 -16.41 1.92 7.54
CA PRO A 351 -17.12 0.79 6.95
C PRO A 351 -16.88 0.68 5.44
N SER A 352 -17.05 -0.51 4.93
CA SER A 352 -17.12 -0.82 3.51
C SER A 352 -18.45 -1.49 3.19
N ALA A 353 -18.93 -1.34 1.96
CA ALA A 353 -20.10 -2.11 1.51
C ALA A 353 -19.69 -3.58 1.33
N SER A 354 -20.42 -4.49 1.93
CA SER A 354 -20.26 -5.92 1.72
C SER A 354 -20.76 -6.33 0.33
N ALA A 355 -20.15 -7.33 -0.26
CA ALA A 355 -20.59 -7.90 -1.53
C ALA A 355 -22.00 -8.52 -1.46
N GLN A 356 -22.45 -8.92 -0.26
CA GLN A 356 -23.79 -9.45 -0.02
C GLN A 356 -24.85 -8.36 0.31
N GLY A 357 -24.44 -7.08 0.33
CA GLY A 357 -25.27 -5.95 0.76
C GLY A 357 -25.33 -5.87 2.29
N GLY A 358 -24.89 -4.78 2.83
CA GLY A 358 -24.79 -4.55 4.26
C GLY A 358 -23.53 -3.75 4.57
N VAL A 359 -23.35 -3.43 5.86
CA VAL A 359 -22.17 -2.70 6.36
C VAL A 359 -21.20 -3.71 6.93
N SER A 360 -19.97 -3.68 6.43
CA SER A 360 -18.87 -4.51 6.94
C SER A 360 -17.64 -3.68 7.25
N TYR A 361 -16.78 -4.18 8.10
CA TYR A 361 -15.50 -3.59 8.44
C TYR A 361 -14.38 -4.53 8.04
N ARG A 362 -13.34 -3.99 7.43
CA ARG A 362 -12.20 -4.79 6.99
C ARG A 362 -11.23 -5.04 8.13
N ALA A 363 -11.02 -6.30 8.44
CA ALA A 363 -9.98 -6.75 9.36
C ALA A 363 -8.79 -7.31 8.56
N ARG A 364 -7.59 -6.82 8.87
CA ARG A 364 -6.35 -7.33 8.26
C ARG A 364 -5.70 -8.31 9.21
N LEU A 365 -5.46 -9.52 8.73
CA LEU A 365 -4.83 -10.59 9.50
C LEU A 365 -3.47 -10.95 8.90
N ALA A 366 -2.55 -11.32 9.77
CA ALA A 366 -1.33 -12.01 9.38
C ALA A 366 -1.64 -13.49 9.26
N LEU A 367 -1.32 -14.10 8.14
CA LEU A 367 -1.55 -15.51 7.87
C LEU A 367 -0.25 -16.30 8.07
N ALA A 368 -0.29 -17.36 8.88
CA ALA A 368 0.83 -18.28 9.08
C ALA A 368 0.77 -19.46 8.10
N ALA A 369 1.80 -20.29 8.09
CA ALA A 369 1.82 -21.51 7.32
C ALA A 369 0.73 -22.49 7.79
N GLY A 370 -0.01 -23.05 6.84
CA GLY A 370 -1.10 -23.99 7.11
C GLY A 370 -0.64 -25.43 7.27
N LYS A 371 -1.50 -26.25 7.89
CA LYS A 371 -1.32 -27.69 8.06
C LYS A 371 -2.64 -28.42 7.81
N PHE A 372 -2.55 -29.61 7.28
CA PHE A 372 -3.66 -30.56 7.25
C PHE A 372 -3.81 -31.24 8.61
N GLY A 373 -4.98 -31.85 8.87
CA GLY A 373 -5.26 -32.56 10.11
C GLY A 373 -4.29 -33.71 10.42
N ASP A 374 -3.63 -34.27 9.42
CA ASP A 374 -2.58 -35.30 9.53
C ASP A 374 -1.17 -34.73 9.80
N GLY A 375 -1.03 -33.41 9.96
CA GLY A 375 0.23 -32.71 10.23
C GLY A 375 1.05 -32.36 8.97
N ARG A 376 0.64 -32.77 7.78
CA ARG A 376 1.32 -32.36 6.54
C ARG A 376 1.19 -30.85 6.32
N ALA A 377 2.24 -30.25 5.76
CA ALA A 377 2.21 -28.83 5.38
C ALA A 377 1.16 -28.60 4.28
N ALA A 378 0.34 -27.57 4.48
CA ALA A 378 -0.60 -27.13 3.46
C ALA A 378 0.11 -26.27 2.39
N PRO A 379 -0.44 -26.20 1.16
CA PRO A 379 0.13 -25.38 0.11
C PRO A 379 0.16 -23.90 0.49
N ALA A 380 1.17 -23.18 0.01
CA ALA A 380 1.24 -21.72 0.22
C ALA A 380 0.05 -21.03 -0.48
N PRO A 381 -0.69 -20.16 0.22
CA PRO A 381 -1.83 -19.45 -0.36
C PRO A 381 -1.36 -18.43 -1.40
N ARG A 382 -2.18 -18.19 -2.42
CA ARG A 382 -1.94 -17.16 -3.44
C ARG A 382 -2.89 -15.99 -3.25
N PRO A 383 -2.44 -14.75 -3.47
CA PRO A 383 -3.32 -13.59 -3.45
C PRO A 383 -4.54 -13.76 -4.37
N GLY A 384 -5.69 -13.31 -3.88
CA GLY A 384 -6.98 -13.47 -4.57
C GLY A 384 -7.74 -14.75 -4.26
N MET A 385 -7.15 -15.71 -3.51
CA MET A 385 -7.89 -16.90 -3.05
C MET A 385 -8.92 -16.51 -2.00
N SER A 386 -10.11 -17.11 -2.10
CA SER A 386 -11.17 -16.99 -1.11
C SER A 386 -10.91 -17.88 0.10
N ALA A 387 -11.35 -17.40 1.26
CA ALA A 387 -11.20 -18.08 2.55
C ALA A 387 -12.35 -17.71 3.48
N VAL A 388 -12.50 -18.49 4.55
CA VAL A 388 -13.31 -18.14 5.71
C VAL A 388 -12.40 -18.04 6.92
N ALA A 389 -12.49 -16.92 7.63
CA ALA A 389 -11.77 -16.68 8.88
C ALA A 389 -12.69 -16.87 10.08
N HIS A 390 -12.36 -17.81 10.96
CA HIS A 390 -13.04 -18.09 12.20
C HIS A 390 -12.30 -17.36 13.34
N LEU A 391 -12.79 -16.19 13.71
CA LEU A 391 -12.17 -15.28 14.68
C LEU A 391 -12.58 -15.67 16.11
N ALA A 392 -11.65 -16.08 16.95
CA ALA A 392 -11.88 -16.42 18.37
C ALA A 392 -11.94 -15.15 19.21
N VAL A 393 -13.10 -14.50 19.27
CA VAL A 393 -13.26 -13.15 19.84
C VAL A 393 -13.34 -13.14 21.36
N ARG A 394 -13.98 -14.16 21.95
CA ARG A 394 -14.05 -14.32 23.42
C ARG A 394 -13.83 -15.78 23.80
N SER A 395 -13.20 -16.03 24.92
CA SER A 395 -13.02 -17.38 25.45
C SER A 395 -13.13 -17.40 26.96
N ALA A 396 -13.67 -18.48 27.52
CA ALA A 396 -13.71 -18.75 28.93
C ALA A 396 -13.27 -20.18 29.19
N SER A 397 -12.25 -20.37 30.03
CA SER A 397 -11.70 -21.68 30.36
C SER A 397 -12.25 -22.19 31.68
N GLY A 398 -12.57 -23.52 31.72
CA GLY A 398 -13.11 -24.17 32.91
C GLY A 398 -14.44 -23.58 33.41
N ALA A 399 -15.17 -22.94 32.53
CA ALA A 399 -16.45 -22.28 32.83
C ALA A 399 -17.58 -23.31 33.03
N VAL A 400 -18.58 -22.98 33.83
CA VAL A 400 -19.83 -23.74 33.85
C VAL A 400 -20.56 -23.53 32.53
N VAL A 401 -20.78 -24.61 31.79
CA VAL A 401 -21.39 -24.57 30.46
C VAL A 401 -22.60 -25.47 30.39
N VAL A 402 -23.53 -25.09 29.56
CA VAL A 402 -24.71 -25.89 29.16
C VAL A 402 -24.77 -25.99 27.66
N PRO A 403 -25.38 -27.05 27.08
CA PRO A 403 -25.66 -27.10 25.67
C PRO A 403 -26.48 -25.87 25.24
N ALA A 404 -26.09 -25.25 24.10
CA ALA A 404 -26.76 -24.04 23.60
C ALA A 404 -28.28 -24.23 23.40
N ALA A 405 -28.69 -25.44 23.02
CA ALA A 405 -30.10 -25.83 22.88
C ALA A 405 -30.91 -25.82 24.18
N ALA A 406 -30.26 -25.77 25.38
CA ALA A 406 -30.94 -25.69 26.66
C ALA A 406 -31.40 -24.28 27.00
N VAL A 407 -30.82 -23.27 26.36
CA VAL A 407 -31.11 -21.85 26.66
C VAL A 407 -32.28 -21.39 25.77
N PHE A 408 -33.25 -20.75 26.41
CA PHE A 408 -34.36 -20.13 25.69
C PHE A 408 -34.72 -18.77 26.32
N ASN A 409 -35.31 -17.90 25.54
CA ASN A 409 -35.78 -16.60 26.01
C ASN A 409 -37.20 -16.72 26.55
N ALA A 410 -37.43 -16.29 27.78
CA ALA A 410 -38.71 -16.19 28.41
C ALA A 410 -38.88 -14.82 29.08
N ASP A 411 -39.92 -14.11 28.71
CA ASP A 411 -40.24 -12.79 29.27
C ASP A 411 -39.08 -11.76 29.11
N GLY A 412 -38.29 -11.88 27.99
CA GLY A 412 -37.12 -11.02 27.73
C GLY A 412 -35.88 -11.36 28.52
N ARG A 413 -35.86 -12.54 29.19
CA ARG A 413 -34.69 -13.02 29.95
C ARG A 413 -34.31 -14.42 29.47
N ASP A 414 -33.00 -14.65 29.43
CA ASP A 414 -32.47 -15.98 29.15
C ASP A 414 -32.76 -16.90 30.33
N SER A 415 -33.29 -18.05 30.03
CA SER A 415 -33.81 -19.00 31.00
C SER A 415 -33.45 -20.43 30.58
N ILE A 416 -33.34 -21.31 31.58
CA ILE A 416 -33.08 -22.74 31.41
C ILE A 416 -34.06 -23.53 32.28
N TRP A 417 -34.53 -24.68 31.76
CA TRP A 417 -35.21 -25.66 32.61
C TRP A 417 -34.19 -26.52 33.34
N VAL A 418 -34.11 -26.41 34.65
CA VAL A 418 -33.26 -27.22 35.50
C VAL A 418 -34.11 -28.28 36.20
N VAL A 419 -33.61 -29.51 36.32
CA VAL A 419 -34.29 -30.59 37.01
C VAL A 419 -33.74 -30.68 38.43
N ARG A 420 -34.50 -30.25 39.42
CA ARG A 420 -34.17 -30.33 40.84
C ARG A 420 -35.17 -31.22 41.56
N GLY A 421 -34.69 -32.27 42.23
CA GLY A 421 -35.57 -33.25 42.91
C GLY A 421 -36.57 -33.97 41.99
N GLY A 422 -36.19 -34.24 40.75
CA GLY A 422 -36.99 -34.87 39.70
C GLY A 422 -38.14 -33.98 39.14
N ARG A 423 -38.09 -32.66 39.41
CA ARG A 423 -39.04 -31.68 38.90
C ARG A 423 -38.40 -30.59 38.08
N ALA A 424 -39.06 -30.15 37.02
CA ALA A 424 -38.59 -29.06 36.18
C ALA A 424 -38.83 -27.70 36.89
N GLU A 425 -37.79 -26.92 37.01
CA GLU A 425 -37.79 -25.55 37.54
C GLU A 425 -37.27 -24.61 36.47
N ARG A 426 -37.98 -23.53 36.15
CA ARG A 426 -37.48 -22.50 35.25
C ARG A 426 -36.59 -21.55 36.02
N VAL A 427 -35.33 -21.49 35.62
CA VAL A 427 -34.33 -20.64 36.25
C VAL A 427 -33.88 -19.59 35.23
N ALA A 428 -33.94 -18.31 35.60
CA ALA A 428 -33.31 -17.25 34.83
C ALA A 428 -31.80 -17.36 34.99
N VAL A 429 -31.10 -17.21 33.90
CA VAL A 429 -29.65 -17.37 33.84
C VAL A 429 -28.97 -16.11 33.24
N THR A 430 -27.74 -15.90 33.65
CA THR A 430 -26.88 -14.92 33.04
C THR A 430 -25.88 -15.64 32.12
N ILE A 431 -25.94 -15.31 30.85
CA ILE A 431 -25.04 -15.89 29.82
C ILE A 431 -23.74 -15.09 29.74
N GLY A 432 -22.63 -15.78 29.62
CA GLY A 432 -21.32 -15.21 29.37
C GLY A 432 -20.89 -15.40 27.92
N VAL A 433 -19.85 -16.19 27.66
CA VAL A 433 -19.34 -16.54 26.34
C VAL A 433 -20.26 -17.54 25.67
N SER A 434 -20.67 -17.27 24.44
CA SER A 434 -21.57 -18.13 23.64
C SER A 434 -20.77 -18.80 22.51
N GLY A 435 -20.55 -20.10 22.64
CA GLY A 435 -19.98 -20.92 21.55
C GLY A 435 -21.07 -21.58 20.69
N ALA A 436 -20.65 -22.33 19.67
CA ALA A 436 -21.56 -23.01 18.75
C ALA A 436 -22.45 -24.07 19.44
N ASP A 437 -21.84 -24.94 20.25
CA ASP A 437 -22.53 -26.06 20.91
C ASP A 437 -22.79 -25.81 22.40
N LEU A 438 -21.93 -25.04 23.05
CA LEU A 438 -21.94 -24.79 24.49
C LEU A 438 -21.99 -23.30 24.79
N VAL A 439 -22.75 -22.94 25.83
CA VAL A 439 -22.89 -21.58 26.31
C VAL A 439 -22.45 -21.51 27.78
N GLN A 440 -21.61 -20.53 28.10
CA GLN A 440 -21.22 -20.26 29.47
C GLN A 440 -22.39 -19.68 30.25
N VAL A 441 -22.67 -20.25 31.41
CA VAL A 441 -23.60 -19.71 32.40
C VAL A 441 -22.80 -19.15 33.57
N THR A 442 -22.92 -17.84 33.79
CA THR A 442 -22.21 -17.15 34.87
C THR A 442 -23.02 -17.13 36.19
N ASP A 443 -24.34 -17.24 36.09
CA ASP A 443 -25.25 -17.28 37.23
C ASP A 443 -26.53 -18.05 36.90
N GLY A 444 -27.09 -18.75 37.88
CA GLY A 444 -28.36 -19.46 37.85
C GLY A 444 -28.27 -20.99 37.80
N VAL A 445 -27.22 -21.59 37.24
CA VAL A 445 -27.04 -23.03 37.13
C VAL A 445 -25.67 -23.46 37.65
N GLY A 446 -25.64 -24.49 38.49
CA GLY A 446 -24.40 -25.07 39.03
C GLY A 446 -23.89 -26.24 38.20
N GLU A 447 -22.61 -26.59 38.45
CA GLU A 447 -21.98 -27.79 37.88
C GLU A 447 -22.72 -29.05 38.32
N GLY A 448 -23.00 -29.98 37.41
CA GLY A 448 -23.66 -31.24 37.68
C GLY A 448 -25.19 -31.16 37.65
N GLU A 449 -25.80 -29.99 37.57
CA GLU A 449 -27.25 -29.88 37.48
C GLU A 449 -27.76 -30.40 36.11
N LYS A 450 -28.85 -31.15 36.14
CA LYS A 450 -29.53 -31.63 34.95
C LYS A 450 -30.36 -30.52 34.33
N VAL A 451 -30.19 -30.31 33.01
CA VAL A 451 -30.91 -29.29 32.25
C VAL A 451 -31.65 -29.92 31.08
N VAL A 452 -32.76 -29.31 30.68
CA VAL A 452 -33.51 -29.77 29.49
C VAL A 452 -32.86 -29.19 28.26
N VAL A 453 -32.41 -30.08 27.36
CA VAL A 453 -31.76 -29.70 26.08
C VAL A 453 -32.67 -29.85 24.85
N ARG A 454 -33.77 -30.61 24.98
CA ARG A 454 -34.74 -30.82 23.90
C ARG A 454 -36.15 -30.81 24.49
N GLY A 455 -37.12 -30.20 23.78
CA GLY A 455 -38.52 -30.16 24.19
C GLY A 455 -38.80 -29.16 25.32
N ALA A 456 -37.97 -28.12 25.45
CA ALA A 456 -38.15 -27.05 26.45
C ALA A 456 -39.51 -26.34 26.35
N ASP A 457 -40.09 -26.32 25.14
CA ASP A 457 -41.42 -25.79 24.84
C ASP A 457 -42.57 -26.62 25.42
N LYS A 458 -42.34 -27.89 25.74
CA LYS A 458 -43.30 -28.84 26.29
C LYS A 458 -43.22 -28.98 27.80
N VAL A 459 -42.21 -28.42 28.42
CA VAL A 459 -41.97 -28.51 29.87
C VAL A 459 -42.78 -27.44 30.59
N ARG A 460 -43.38 -27.82 31.74
CA ARG A 460 -44.04 -26.91 32.63
C ARG A 460 -43.40 -26.89 34.00
N ALA A 461 -43.44 -25.74 34.67
CA ALA A 461 -42.90 -25.61 36.03
C ALA A 461 -43.55 -26.64 36.97
N GLY A 462 -42.70 -27.36 37.74
CA GLY A 462 -43.13 -28.43 38.62
C GLY A 462 -43.43 -29.78 37.98
N GLN A 463 -43.34 -29.89 36.64
CA GLN A 463 -43.55 -31.15 35.93
C GLN A 463 -42.46 -32.19 36.37
N LYS A 464 -42.96 -33.39 36.70
CA LYS A 464 -42.03 -34.51 37.01
C LYS A 464 -41.36 -34.98 35.73
N LEU A 465 -40.08 -35.00 35.71
CA LEU A 465 -39.25 -35.52 34.63
C LEU A 465 -38.53 -36.73 35.15
N ASP A 466 -38.80 -37.89 34.56
CA ASP A 466 -38.10 -39.14 34.94
C ASP A 466 -36.68 -39.05 34.43
N GLU A 467 -35.73 -39.60 35.25
CA GLU A 467 -34.29 -39.53 35.06
C GLU A 467 -33.83 -40.41 33.88
#